data_5292aefd40ff7f3d0a44c09f687c9cc7
#
_entry.id   5292aefd40ff7f3d0a44c09f687c9cc7
#
_cell.length_a   1.000
_cell.length_b   1.000
_cell.length_c   1.000
_cell.angle_alpha   90.00
_cell.angle_beta   90.00
_cell.angle_gamma   90.00
#
_symmetry.space_group_name_H-M   'P 1'
#
loop_
_entity.id
_entity.type
_entity.pdbx_description
1 polymer ?
#
loop_
_entity_poly.entity_id
_entity_poly.type
_entity_poly.pdbx_seq_one_letter_code
_entity_poly.pdbx_strand_id
1 'polypeptide(L)'
;MRILLLLLTCITALFMSSCGQGSGDNPDKTMYLNCGRVKTLDPALAADLASRNMVAAFYDTLLQYDYTARPYELIPSMLKSMPELDKSKKVYTFKLRDDLYFSENACFKNLAKSKRKVTSQDVVYSFLRIGDGRLHSPVFWMFRGKIEGINSFRTATLKSKDNSLYKKGISGLEIIDEHTFKIYLTQPDPRFLYALAIPYASIISKQALEFYGESFSENPVGSGPFKLREWVRDYRLILDRNSDYRVEYFPQAQNLADRKKALPLLDRVVCYIIKQEVSAWLLFLQGGLDLSAISKDNFDNVVGMGSELTPALAKRGIELLQMPEFQVRYVGFNFNDPLLANNLNLRKAISLAYNVDNIKTHYNGQMIPAEGPIPPGVAGNDSKFKNSYSRHNIKRAREYMRLAAYPDGIDPKTGEALTLTYDQNGNSSAYRQLAELMIKDMGKIGIKIIPQLNNKSRFFQKLRKGKFQLFRLSWIGDYPDAENFLQLFYSKNAGSCNRAFYQDKEFDRMFEKIIPMLDSPQRTQKYKEMVKYLSTKCPWIFESFAISYQLNHKWLENFVPHDFAFSRWKYLSVDAKKRAEMKKSFKPLSLKELRGK
;
A
#
# COMPACT_ATOMS: atom_id res chain seq x y z
N MET A 1 -16.14 -62.65 1.18
CA MET A 1 -16.71 -61.44 0.57
C MET A 1 -17.58 -60.61 1.54
N ARG A 2 -18.37 -61.17 2.46
CA ARG A 2 -19.19 -60.44 3.43
C ARG A 2 -18.38 -59.75 4.55
N ILE A 3 -17.26 -60.29 5.00
CA ILE A 3 -16.40 -59.71 6.05
C ILE A 3 -15.59 -58.51 5.52
N LEU A 4 -15.21 -58.50 4.24
CA LEU A 4 -14.51 -57.38 3.61
C LEU A 4 -15.41 -56.16 3.41
N LEU A 5 -16.72 -56.37 3.16
CA LEU A 5 -17.69 -55.28 3.03
C LEU A 5 -18.00 -54.61 4.39
N LEU A 6 -18.01 -55.37 5.50
CA LEU A 6 -18.20 -54.82 6.86
C LEU A 6 -16.99 -54.01 7.34
N LEU A 7 -15.77 -54.36 6.97
CA LEU A 7 -14.58 -53.59 7.27
C LEU A 7 -14.52 -52.27 6.47
N LEU A 8 -14.99 -52.28 5.20
CA LEU A 8 -15.04 -51.04 4.40
C LEU A 8 -16.11 -50.07 4.90
N THR A 9 -17.26 -50.54 5.40
CA THR A 9 -18.30 -49.69 5.97
C THR A 9 -17.91 -49.12 7.34
N CYS A 10 -17.14 -49.84 8.15
CA CYS A 10 -16.61 -49.31 9.41
C CYS A 10 -15.51 -48.27 9.18
N ILE A 11 -14.70 -48.38 8.15
CA ILE A 11 -13.66 -47.39 7.82
C ILE A 11 -14.28 -46.10 7.26
N THR A 12 -15.35 -46.20 6.45
CA THR A 12 -16.07 -45.00 5.98
C THR A 12 -16.86 -44.31 7.09
N ALA A 13 -17.37 -45.02 8.09
CA ALA A 13 -18.01 -44.42 9.27
C ALA A 13 -17.02 -43.70 10.20
N LEU A 14 -15.78 -44.20 10.29
CA LEU A 14 -14.71 -43.54 11.08
C LEU A 14 -14.19 -42.25 10.41
N PHE A 15 -14.25 -42.14 9.09
CA PHE A 15 -13.89 -40.90 8.38
C PHE A 15 -14.99 -39.84 8.37
N MET A 16 -16.26 -40.22 8.55
CA MET A 16 -17.38 -39.27 8.67
C MET A 16 -17.54 -38.69 10.09
N SER A 17 -16.97 -39.33 11.10
CA SER A 17 -17.02 -38.83 12.49
C SER A 17 -15.90 -37.85 12.86
N SER A 18 -14.96 -37.59 11.94
CA SER A 18 -13.87 -36.65 12.13
C SER A 18 -14.16 -35.23 11.60
N CYS A 19 -15.38 -34.95 11.11
CA CYS A 19 -15.88 -33.57 10.99
C CYS A 19 -16.29 -33.07 12.37
N GLY A 20 -15.27 -32.78 13.16
CA GLY A 20 -15.24 -32.50 14.55
C GLY A 20 -16.26 -31.48 15.00
N GLN A 21 -16.96 -31.86 15.96
CA GLN A 21 -17.23 -31.03 17.11
C GLN A 21 -15.90 -30.55 17.70
N GLY A 22 -15.31 -29.52 17.10
CA GLY A 22 -14.38 -28.63 17.78
C GLY A 22 -15.18 -27.95 18.87
N SER A 23 -14.99 -28.44 20.07
CA SER A 23 -15.47 -27.88 21.32
C SER A 23 -15.40 -26.36 21.34
N GLY A 24 -16.53 -25.72 21.56
CA GLY A 24 -16.81 -24.56 22.41
C GLY A 24 -15.94 -23.31 22.44
N ASP A 25 -14.98 -23.07 21.54
CA ASP A 25 -14.00 -21.99 21.66
C ASP A 25 -13.89 -21.12 20.39
N ASN A 26 -15.01 -20.97 19.66
CA ASN A 26 -15.06 -20.05 18.53
C ASN A 26 -15.78 -18.77 18.99
N PRO A 27 -15.02 -17.70 19.31
CA PRO A 27 -15.60 -16.46 19.80
C PRO A 27 -16.54 -15.88 18.74
N ASP A 28 -17.65 -15.30 19.18
CA ASP A 28 -18.76 -14.83 18.33
C ASP A 28 -18.28 -13.87 17.23
N LYS A 29 -17.31 -12.99 17.53
CA LYS A 29 -16.78 -11.99 16.61
C LYS A 29 -15.46 -12.45 15.97
N THR A 30 -15.52 -13.52 15.19
CA THR A 30 -14.38 -14.02 14.40
C THR A 30 -14.48 -13.55 12.94
N MET A 31 -13.41 -12.92 12.43
CA MET A 31 -13.26 -12.56 11.03
C MET A 31 -12.40 -13.58 10.28
N TYR A 32 -12.82 -13.94 9.07
CA TYR A 32 -12.11 -14.88 8.18
C TYR A 32 -11.69 -14.19 6.89
N LEU A 33 -10.41 -14.26 6.54
CA LEU A 33 -9.89 -13.62 5.32
C LEU A 33 -8.75 -14.40 4.68
N ASN A 34 -8.45 -14.10 3.41
CA ASN A 34 -7.25 -14.56 2.72
C ASN A 34 -6.16 -13.48 2.80
N CYS A 35 -4.99 -13.81 3.38
CA CYS A 35 -3.94 -12.84 3.68
C CYS A 35 -2.74 -12.85 2.72
N GLY A 36 -2.66 -13.83 1.83
CA GLY A 36 -1.43 -14.07 1.09
C GLY A 36 -0.30 -14.65 1.97
N ARG A 37 0.85 -14.91 1.35
CA ARG A 37 1.98 -15.57 2.03
C ARG A 37 2.75 -14.61 2.92
N VAL A 38 2.69 -14.83 4.23
CA VAL A 38 3.47 -14.11 5.25
C VAL A 38 4.87 -14.73 5.35
N LYS A 39 5.91 -13.90 5.27
CA LYS A 39 7.31 -14.36 5.35
C LYS A 39 7.90 -14.22 6.72
N THR A 40 7.57 -13.13 7.41
CA THR A 40 8.11 -12.78 8.73
C THR A 40 7.11 -11.93 9.51
N LEU A 41 7.18 -12.00 10.84
CA LEU A 41 6.43 -11.14 11.75
C LEU A 41 7.36 -10.14 12.47
N ASP A 42 8.62 -10.06 12.06
CA ASP A 42 9.58 -9.07 12.56
C ASP A 42 9.40 -7.74 11.80
N PRO A 43 9.03 -6.63 12.47
CA PRO A 43 8.81 -5.33 11.83
C PRO A 43 9.98 -4.84 10.98
N ALA A 44 11.22 -5.03 11.49
CA ALA A 44 12.42 -4.55 10.80
C ALA A 44 12.78 -5.34 9.52
N LEU A 45 12.12 -6.48 9.27
CA LEU A 45 12.35 -7.36 8.12
C LEU A 45 11.13 -7.49 7.19
N ALA A 46 9.96 -6.98 7.59
CA ALA A 46 8.67 -7.19 6.94
C ALA A 46 8.46 -6.28 5.69
N ALA A 47 9.28 -6.43 4.65
CA ALA A 47 9.27 -5.57 3.47
C ALA A 47 8.14 -5.86 2.46
N ASP A 48 7.42 -6.98 2.59
CA ASP A 48 6.29 -7.33 1.71
C ASP A 48 4.93 -6.98 2.33
N LEU A 49 3.92 -6.81 1.49
CA LEU A 49 2.59 -6.36 1.90
C LEU A 49 1.92 -7.29 2.92
N ALA A 50 2.02 -8.62 2.73
CA ALA A 50 1.37 -9.60 3.61
C ALA A 50 2.02 -9.58 5.00
N SER A 51 3.36 -9.60 5.08
CA SER A 51 4.10 -9.50 6.34
C SER A 51 3.84 -8.17 7.05
N ARG A 52 3.85 -7.03 6.31
CA ARG A 52 3.57 -5.71 6.86
C ARG A 52 2.17 -5.60 7.49
N ASN A 53 1.16 -6.14 6.83
CA ASN A 53 -0.22 -6.12 7.34
C ASN A 53 -0.36 -6.98 8.61
N MET A 54 0.37 -8.11 8.69
CA MET A 54 0.41 -8.93 9.90
C MET A 54 1.12 -8.22 11.05
N VAL A 55 2.27 -7.60 10.79
CA VAL A 55 2.99 -6.80 11.79
C VAL A 55 2.09 -5.76 12.43
N ALA A 56 1.28 -5.05 11.62
CA ALA A 56 0.35 -4.05 12.11
C ALA A 56 -0.78 -4.59 13.02
N ALA A 57 -1.01 -5.91 13.04
CA ALA A 57 -1.96 -6.52 13.97
C ALA A 57 -1.34 -6.79 15.34
N PHE A 58 -0.03 -7.02 15.40
CA PHE A 58 0.67 -7.40 16.63
C PHE A 58 1.38 -6.23 17.32
N TYR A 59 1.78 -5.23 16.55
CA TYR A 59 2.61 -4.12 17.03
C TYR A 59 1.93 -2.77 16.79
N ASP A 60 2.25 -1.82 17.65
CA ASP A 60 1.89 -0.42 17.46
C ASP A 60 3.07 0.41 16.93
N THR A 61 2.71 1.52 16.32
CA THR A 61 3.59 2.60 15.88
C THR A 61 3.32 3.86 16.70
N LEU A 62 4.25 4.83 16.69
CA LEU A 62 4.07 6.07 17.45
C LEU A 62 2.84 6.88 16.97
N LEU A 63 2.63 6.91 15.66
CA LEU A 63 1.50 7.56 14.98
C LEU A 63 0.70 6.53 14.18
N GLN A 64 -0.54 6.85 13.87
CA GLN A 64 -1.39 6.09 12.96
C GLN A 64 -2.19 7.05 12.08
N TYR A 65 -2.85 6.56 11.03
CA TYR A 65 -3.80 7.37 10.27
C TYR A 65 -5.19 7.26 10.88
N ASP A 66 -5.93 8.38 10.90
CA ASP A 66 -7.37 8.34 11.18
C ASP A 66 -8.05 7.44 10.15
N TYR A 67 -8.86 6.49 10.64
CA TYR A 67 -9.46 5.46 9.81
C TYR A 67 -10.49 6.00 8.84
N THR A 68 -11.14 7.09 9.19
CA THR A 68 -12.28 7.66 8.44
C THR A 68 -11.97 8.98 7.74
N ALA A 69 -10.96 9.72 8.21
CA ALA A 69 -10.64 11.04 7.66
C ALA A 69 -10.15 11.00 6.20
N ARG A 70 -10.69 11.90 5.39
CA ARG A 70 -10.24 12.18 4.02
C ARG A 70 -10.22 13.70 3.79
N PRO A 71 -9.09 14.29 3.40
CA PRO A 71 -7.76 13.68 3.15
C PRO A 71 -7.22 12.89 4.33
N TYR A 72 -6.24 12.00 4.09
CA TYR A 72 -5.61 11.20 5.13
C TYR A 72 -4.93 12.08 6.18
N GLU A 73 -5.21 11.82 7.45
CA GLU A 73 -4.66 12.57 8.58
C GLU A 73 -3.89 11.64 9.54
N LEU A 74 -2.74 12.12 10.03
CA LEU A 74 -2.01 11.44 11.10
C LEU A 74 -2.59 11.81 12.45
N ILE A 75 -2.77 10.80 13.29
CA ILE A 75 -3.20 10.95 14.68
C ILE A 75 -2.26 10.19 15.62
N PRO A 76 -2.20 10.52 16.91
CA PRO A 76 -1.47 9.75 17.90
C PRO A 76 -1.94 8.30 17.95
N SER A 77 -0.98 7.37 18.11
CA SER A 77 -1.22 5.96 18.40
C SER A 77 -0.70 5.60 19.79
N MET A 78 0.61 5.48 19.94
CA MET A 78 1.25 5.28 21.25
C MET A 78 1.51 6.59 22.00
N LEU A 79 1.23 7.73 21.42
CA LEU A 79 1.50 9.05 21.99
C LEU A 79 0.25 9.65 22.68
N LYS A 80 0.46 10.50 23.70
CA LYS A 80 -0.61 11.31 24.34
C LYS A 80 -1.15 12.38 23.39
N SER A 81 -0.29 12.95 22.55
CA SER A 81 -0.60 14.01 21.57
C SER A 81 0.34 13.93 20.38
N MET A 82 0.10 14.70 19.33
CA MET A 82 1.09 14.89 18.27
C MET A 82 2.40 15.43 18.86
N PRO A 83 3.57 15.02 18.33
CA PRO A 83 4.87 15.45 18.88
C PRO A 83 5.08 16.95 18.72
N GLU A 84 5.71 17.55 19.72
CA GLU A 84 6.08 18.96 19.71
C GLU A 84 7.33 19.15 18.84
N LEU A 85 7.28 20.10 17.90
CA LEU A 85 8.41 20.45 17.03
C LEU A 85 9.04 21.76 17.52
N ASP A 86 10.34 21.78 17.70
CA ASP A 86 11.07 22.95 18.13
C ASP A 86 11.16 24.07 17.05
N LYS A 87 11.68 25.24 17.42
CA LYS A 87 11.83 26.39 16.50
C LYS A 87 12.80 26.11 15.34
N SER A 88 13.78 25.22 15.52
CA SER A 88 14.73 24.84 14.47
C SER A 88 14.09 23.92 13.41
N LYS A 89 12.91 23.35 13.70
CA LYS A 89 12.19 22.35 12.91
C LYS A 89 12.98 21.05 12.73
N LYS A 90 13.89 20.76 13.65
CA LYS A 90 14.73 19.56 13.62
C LYS A 90 14.52 18.63 14.81
N VAL A 91 13.98 19.13 15.92
CA VAL A 91 13.84 18.36 17.15
C VAL A 91 12.37 18.12 17.45
N TYR A 92 11.99 16.86 17.42
CA TYR A 92 10.66 16.42 17.86
C TYR A 92 10.74 15.89 19.29
N THR A 93 9.83 16.36 20.15
CA THR A 93 9.62 15.83 21.51
C THR A 93 8.36 14.98 21.54
N PHE A 94 8.49 13.75 22.00
CA PHE A 94 7.43 12.74 22.05
C PHE A 94 7.08 12.40 23.49
N LYS A 95 5.77 12.22 23.78
CA LYS A 95 5.26 11.80 25.10
C LYS A 95 4.39 10.55 24.92
N LEU A 96 4.86 9.40 25.43
CA LEU A 96 4.13 8.15 25.41
C LEU A 96 2.90 8.17 26.33
N ARG A 97 1.88 7.41 25.98
CA ARG A 97 0.73 7.10 26.84
C ARG A 97 1.19 6.24 28.02
N ASP A 98 0.43 6.26 29.11
CA ASP A 98 0.73 5.50 30.32
C ASP A 98 0.15 4.07 30.31
N ASP A 99 -0.77 3.78 29.38
CA ASP A 99 -1.53 2.52 29.26
C ASP A 99 -0.99 1.57 28.17
N LEU A 100 0.29 1.65 27.84
CA LEU A 100 0.95 0.81 26.84
C LEU A 100 1.65 -0.38 27.49
N TYR A 101 1.27 -1.60 27.07
CA TYR A 101 1.86 -2.84 27.57
C TYR A 101 2.15 -3.80 26.42
N PHE A 102 3.28 -4.48 26.47
CA PHE A 102 3.49 -5.65 25.64
C PHE A 102 2.53 -6.76 26.03
N SER A 103 2.01 -7.47 25.04
CA SER A 103 1.08 -8.59 25.25
C SER A 103 1.68 -9.67 26.13
N GLU A 104 0.84 -10.36 26.89
CA GLU A 104 1.25 -11.53 27.66
C GLU A 104 1.88 -12.59 26.75
N ASN A 105 3.06 -13.06 27.13
CA ASN A 105 3.85 -13.99 26.34
C ASN A 105 4.84 -14.80 27.22
N ALA A 106 5.33 -15.92 26.71
CA ALA A 106 6.28 -16.78 27.43
C ALA A 106 7.57 -16.06 27.86
N CYS A 107 8.05 -15.07 27.07
CA CYS A 107 9.22 -14.26 27.42
C CYS A 107 9.02 -13.40 28.67
N PHE A 108 7.79 -13.21 29.13
CA PHE A 108 7.41 -12.48 30.33
C PHE A 108 6.84 -13.39 31.43
N LYS A 109 7.10 -14.71 31.35
CA LYS A 109 6.56 -15.66 32.33
C LYS A 109 6.87 -15.19 33.76
N ASN A 110 5.84 -15.21 34.62
CA ASN A 110 5.90 -14.77 36.01
C ASN A 110 6.13 -13.25 36.23
N LEU A 111 6.10 -12.43 35.21
CA LEU A 111 6.16 -10.96 35.37
C LEU A 111 4.78 -10.37 35.50
N ALA A 112 4.59 -9.49 36.48
CA ALA A 112 3.38 -8.68 36.59
C ALA A 112 3.19 -7.79 35.36
N LYS A 113 1.95 -7.44 35.03
CA LYS A 113 1.62 -6.54 33.89
C LYS A 113 2.44 -5.25 33.92
N SER A 114 2.63 -4.66 35.11
CA SER A 114 3.43 -3.43 35.29
C SER A 114 4.88 -3.54 34.79
N LYS A 115 5.43 -4.75 34.73
CA LYS A 115 6.80 -5.02 34.22
C LYS A 115 6.87 -5.23 32.71
N ARG A 116 5.73 -5.22 32.04
CA ARG A 116 5.62 -5.32 30.57
C ARG A 116 5.28 -3.97 29.93
N LYS A 117 5.44 -2.87 30.68
CA LYS A 117 5.14 -1.51 30.22
C LYS A 117 6.10 -1.11 29.11
N VAL A 118 5.56 -0.48 28.07
CA VAL A 118 6.35 0.08 26.98
C VAL A 118 6.92 1.43 27.41
N THR A 119 8.21 1.63 27.19
CA THR A 119 8.96 2.81 27.63
C THR A 119 9.70 3.48 26.48
N SER A 120 10.23 4.68 26.74
CA SER A 120 11.11 5.40 25.82
C SER A 120 12.35 4.59 25.42
N GLN A 121 12.81 3.68 26.29
CA GLN A 121 13.94 2.79 25.98
C GLN A 121 13.59 1.80 24.86
N ASP A 122 12.36 1.27 24.86
CA ASP A 122 11.91 0.35 23.80
C ASP A 122 11.81 1.07 22.46
N VAL A 123 11.38 2.34 22.46
CA VAL A 123 11.34 3.16 21.25
C VAL A 123 12.74 3.37 20.67
N VAL A 124 13.68 3.83 21.50
CA VAL A 124 15.07 4.07 21.09
C VAL A 124 15.71 2.76 20.60
N TYR A 125 15.50 1.67 21.33
CA TYR A 125 15.99 0.35 20.94
C TYR A 125 15.47 -0.10 19.58
N SER A 126 14.17 0.09 19.33
CA SER A 126 13.53 -0.29 18.05
C SER A 126 14.12 0.46 16.86
N PHE A 127 14.35 1.77 17.00
CA PHE A 127 14.94 2.58 15.93
C PHE A 127 16.42 2.27 15.70
N LEU A 128 17.21 2.04 16.77
CA LEU A 128 18.58 1.58 16.66
C LEU A 128 18.64 0.23 15.94
N ARG A 129 17.72 -0.68 16.24
CA ARG A 129 17.66 -2.00 15.60
C ARG A 129 17.41 -1.91 14.08
N ILE A 130 16.53 -1.03 13.62
CA ILE A 130 16.35 -0.79 12.19
C ILE A 130 17.65 -0.21 11.57
N GLY A 131 18.36 0.61 12.33
CA GLY A 131 19.66 1.17 11.96
C GLY A 131 20.82 0.17 11.97
N ASP A 132 20.69 -0.96 12.66
CA ASP A 132 21.76 -1.96 12.77
C ASP A 132 22.13 -2.55 11.41
N GLY A 133 23.38 -2.35 10.99
CA GLY A 133 23.87 -2.82 9.70
C GLY A 133 23.87 -4.34 9.58
N ARG A 134 24.09 -5.08 10.67
CA ARG A 134 24.11 -6.54 10.72
C ARG A 134 22.78 -7.17 10.37
N LEU A 135 21.67 -6.48 10.69
CA LEU A 135 20.31 -6.92 10.37
C LEU A 135 20.00 -6.85 8.88
N HIS A 136 20.75 -6.05 8.10
CA HIS A 136 20.46 -5.79 6.68
C HIS A 136 19.01 -5.40 6.43
N SER A 137 18.40 -4.64 7.37
CA SER A 137 16.99 -4.26 7.29
C SER A 137 16.64 -3.64 5.94
N PRO A 138 15.69 -4.24 5.20
CA PRO A 138 15.24 -3.71 3.91
C PRO A 138 14.46 -2.41 4.04
N VAL A 139 14.05 -2.04 5.27
CA VAL A 139 13.23 -0.86 5.55
C VAL A 139 14.03 0.31 6.13
N PHE A 140 15.35 0.16 6.30
CA PHE A 140 16.24 1.21 6.80
C PHE A 140 16.17 2.52 5.98
N TRP A 141 15.77 2.46 4.70
CA TRP A 141 15.62 3.63 3.85
C TRP A 141 14.76 4.74 4.47
N MET A 142 13.79 4.38 5.33
CA MET A 142 12.90 5.34 6.01
C MET A 142 13.67 6.32 6.91
N PHE A 143 14.76 5.87 7.53
CA PHE A 143 15.55 6.66 8.48
C PHE A 143 16.93 7.06 7.96
N ARG A 144 17.34 6.49 6.82
CA ARG A 144 18.64 6.79 6.21
C ARG A 144 18.82 8.29 6.00
N GLY A 145 19.85 8.87 6.66
CA GLY A 145 20.19 10.28 6.54
C GLY A 145 19.20 11.23 7.19
N LYS A 146 18.18 10.74 7.92
CA LYS A 146 17.16 11.58 8.55
C LYS A 146 17.42 11.82 10.04
N ILE A 147 17.74 10.76 10.79
CA ILE A 147 18.04 10.85 12.22
C ILE A 147 19.55 11.06 12.39
N GLU A 148 19.96 11.99 13.23
CA GLU A 148 21.38 12.25 13.52
C GLU A 148 22.09 11.00 14.04
N GLY A 149 23.26 10.69 13.48
CA GLY A 149 24.08 9.56 13.89
C GLY A 149 23.63 8.17 13.39
N ILE A 150 22.42 8.00 12.81
CA ILE A 150 21.90 6.67 12.42
C ILE A 150 22.73 5.99 11.32
N ASN A 151 23.27 6.76 10.37
CA ASN A 151 24.12 6.21 9.30
C ASN A 151 25.47 5.77 9.85
N SER A 152 26.06 6.53 10.77
CA SER A 152 27.32 6.18 11.44
C SER A 152 27.15 4.94 12.32
N PHE A 153 26.04 4.83 13.03
CA PHE A 153 25.67 3.64 13.81
C PHE A 153 25.59 2.39 12.91
N ARG A 154 24.91 2.51 11.75
CA ARG A 154 24.84 1.43 10.77
C ARG A 154 26.21 0.98 10.29
N THR A 155 27.09 1.92 9.99
CA THR A 155 28.44 1.61 9.53
C THR A 155 29.27 0.95 10.64
N ALA A 156 29.15 1.42 11.88
CA ALA A 156 29.83 0.86 13.03
C ALA A 156 29.39 -0.60 13.33
N THR A 157 28.07 -0.84 13.32
CA THR A 157 27.50 -2.19 13.58
C THR A 157 27.83 -3.19 12.47
N LEU A 158 28.02 -2.76 11.21
CA LEU A 158 28.53 -3.63 10.13
C LEU A 158 29.97 -4.13 10.40
N LYS A 159 30.77 -3.34 11.10
CA LYS A 159 32.19 -3.63 11.35
C LYS A 159 32.45 -4.33 12.70
N SER A 160 31.46 -4.37 13.58
CA SER A 160 31.60 -4.89 14.93
C SER A 160 30.45 -5.82 15.31
N LYS A 161 30.76 -6.92 15.99
CA LYS A 161 29.77 -7.80 16.63
C LYS A 161 29.40 -7.34 18.05
N ASP A 162 30.03 -6.28 18.55
CA ASP A 162 29.80 -5.76 19.88
C ASP A 162 28.43 -5.07 20.02
N ASN A 163 27.66 -5.50 20.99
CA ASN A 163 26.36 -4.90 21.32
C ASN A 163 26.49 -3.66 22.25
N SER A 164 27.69 -3.28 22.68
CA SER A 164 27.91 -2.06 23.47
C SER A 164 27.49 -0.80 22.71
N LEU A 165 27.51 -0.83 21.36
CA LEU A 165 27.01 0.24 20.51
C LEU A 165 25.56 0.63 20.79
N TYR A 166 24.69 -0.31 21.16
CA TYR A 166 23.32 -0.03 21.57
C TYR A 166 23.26 0.74 22.92
N LYS A 167 24.20 0.45 23.86
CA LYS A 167 24.29 1.17 25.13
C LYS A 167 24.79 2.61 24.91
N LYS A 168 25.72 2.80 23.97
CA LYS A 168 26.23 4.12 23.61
C LYS A 168 25.16 5.01 22.95
N GLY A 169 24.23 4.39 22.22
CA GLY A 169 23.19 5.12 21.48
C GLY A 169 23.74 5.97 20.33
N ILE A 170 22.93 6.93 19.89
CA ILE A 170 23.29 7.93 18.86
C ILE A 170 22.79 9.30 19.28
N SER A 171 23.42 10.37 18.78
CA SER A 171 23.04 11.76 19.09
C SER A 171 21.60 12.11 18.70
N GLY A 172 21.05 11.43 17.69
CA GLY A 172 19.70 11.67 17.19
C GLY A 172 18.56 11.07 18.02
N LEU A 173 18.84 10.30 19.09
CA LEU A 173 17.84 9.68 19.95
C LEU A 173 18.19 9.92 21.43
N GLU A 174 17.37 10.72 22.10
CA GLU A 174 17.57 11.11 23.50
C GLU A 174 16.40 10.64 24.36
N ILE A 175 16.66 9.94 25.44
CA ILE A 175 15.68 9.56 26.46
C ILE A 175 15.70 10.64 27.54
N ILE A 176 14.57 11.28 27.79
CA ILE A 176 14.40 12.28 28.86
C ILE A 176 13.94 11.58 30.15
N ASP A 177 12.89 10.75 30.01
CA ASP A 177 12.35 9.93 31.09
C ASP A 177 11.69 8.66 30.53
N GLU A 178 11.00 7.89 31.38
CA GLU A 178 10.33 6.63 31.00
C GLU A 178 9.31 6.81 29.87
N HIS A 179 8.72 8.01 29.74
CA HIS A 179 7.64 8.29 28.76
C HIS A 179 7.99 9.40 27.78
N THR A 180 9.08 10.12 27.97
CA THR A 180 9.47 11.26 27.16
C THR A 180 10.81 11.01 26.47
N PHE A 181 10.85 11.24 25.17
CA PHE A 181 12.08 11.13 24.37
C PHE A 181 12.08 12.18 23.26
N LYS A 182 13.27 12.44 22.71
CA LYS A 182 13.46 13.34 21.56
C LYS A 182 14.12 12.63 20.38
N ILE A 183 13.76 13.08 19.21
CA ILE A 183 14.40 12.70 17.95
C ILE A 183 14.95 13.96 17.28
N TYR A 184 16.28 13.92 17.01
CA TYR A 184 16.99 14.99 16.33
C TYR A 184 17.18 14.62 14.86
N LEU A 185 16.66 15.47 13.96
CA LEU A 185 16.80 15.30 12.53
C LEU A 185 18.03 16.04 12.00
N THR A 186 18.67 15.46 11.00
CA THR A 186 19.80 16.08 10.29
C THR A 186 19.40 17.39 9.61
N GLN A 187 18.15 17.47 9.14
CA GLN A 187 17.54 18.65 8.53
C GLN A 187 16.03 18.64 8.77
N PRO A 188 15.34 19.79 8.65
CA PRO A 188 13.88 19.84 8.73
C PRO A 188 13.25 18.89 7.70
N ASP A 189 12.44 17.95 8.15
CA ASP A 189 11.69 17.02 7.28
C ASP A 189 10.28 16.78 7.84
N PRO A 190 9.28 17.54 7.39
CA PRO A 190 7.88 17.35 7.82
C PRO A 190 7.33 15.94 7.54
N ARG A 191 7.90 15.26 6.53
CA ARG A 191 7.49 13.91 6.12
C ARG A 191 7.99 12.83 7.07
N PHE A 192 8.90 13.16 7.99
CA PHE A 192 9.42 12.22 8.98
C PHE A 192 8.31 11.58 9.79
N LEU A 193 7.24 12.33 10.10
CA LEU A 193 6.10 11.81 10.86
C LEU A 193 5.35 10.68 10.13
N TYR A 194 5.28 10.71 8.80
CA TYR A 194 4.67 9.62 8.04
C TYR A 194 5.41 8.29 8.22
N ALA A 195 6.75 8.32 8.34
CA ALA A 195 7.54 7.14 8.60
C ALA A 195 7.19 6.49 9.95
N LEU A 196 6.77 7.30 10.93
CA LEU A 196 6.39 6.84 12.28
C LEU A 196 4.99 6.20 12.35
N ALA A 197 4.23 6.20 11.26
CA ALA A 197 2.94 5.53 11.13
C ALA A 197 3.02 4.25 10.29
N ILE A 198 4.16 3.96 9.67
CA ILE A 198 4.35 2.75 8.86
C ILE A 198 4.73 1.58 9.78
N PRO A 199 4.13 0.38 9.63
CA PRO A 199 4.38 -0.76 10.52
C PRO A 199 5.84 -1.18 10.67
N TYR A 200 6.71 -0.77 9.76
CA TYR A 200 8.16 -0.99 9.88
C TYR A 200 8.80 -0.24 11.07
N ALA A 201 8.19 0.89 11.47
CA ALA A 201 8.59 1.69 12.64
C ALA A 201 7.91 1.23 13.94
N SER A 202 7.38 0.02 13.98
CA SER A 202 6.74 -0.57 15.16
C SER A 202 7.72 -0.71 16.31
N ILE A 203 7.20 -0.57 17.53
CA ILE A 203 7.97 -0.68 18.75
C ILE A 203 7.99 -2.13 19.23
N ILE A 204 9.17 -2.66 19.49
CA ILE A 204 9.40 -4.04 19.89
C ILE A 204 9.97 -4.12 21.31
N SER A 205 9.73 -5.25 21.98
CA SER A 205 10.36 -5.56 23.26
C SER A 205 11.77 -6.12 23.04
N LYS A 206 12.78 -5.47 23.66
CA LYS A 206 14.13 -6.00 23.70
C LYS A 206 14.18 -7.36 24.38
N GLN A 207 13.46 -7.52 25.49
CA GLN A 207 13.39 -8.78 26.24
C GLN A 207 12.83 -9.93 25.39
N ALA A 208 11.79 -9.66 24.58
CA ALA A 208 11.23 -10.66 23.67
C ALA A 208 12.24 -11.06 22.58
N LEU A 209 12.95 -10.08 22.01
CA LEU A 209 13.98 -10.35 21.01
C LEU A 209 15.12 -11.20 21.58
N GLU A 210 15.58 -10.89 22.80
CA GLU A 210 16.64 -11.65 23.48
C GLU A 210 16.18 -13.08 23.84
N PHE A 211 14.89 -13.25 24.22
CA PHE A 211 14.33 -14.56 24.58
C PHE A 211 14.17 -15.47 23.34
N TYR A 212 13.66 -14.94 22.25
CA TYR A 212 13.36 -15.73 21.04
C TYR A 212 14.54 -15.81 20.06
N GLY A 213 15.50 -14.89 20.10
CA GLY A 213 16.64 -14.88 19.19
C GLY A 213 16.20 -14.92 17.71
N GLU A 214 16.71 -15.89 16.96
CA GLU A 214 16.38 -16.08 15.54
C GLU A 214 14.89 -16.38 15.30
N SER A 215 14.21 -17.03 16.25
CA SER A 215 12.79 -17.34 16.16
C SER A 215 11.87 -16.15 16.45
N PHE A 216 12.40 -14.95 16.78
CA PHE A 216 11.62 -13.74 16.98
C PHE A 216 10.74 -13.39 15.76
N SER A 217 11.21 -13.70 14.55
CA SER A 217 10.46 -13.51 13.31
C SER A 217 9.17 -14.33 13.20
N GLU A 218 8.97 -15.30 14.10
CA GLU A 218 7.79 -16.17 14.17
C GLU A 218 6.98 -15.99 15.46
N ASN A 219 7.54 -15.29 16.45
CA ASN A 219 6.96 -15.09 17.77
C ASN A 219 6.78 -13.59 18.07
N PRO A 220 5.76 -12.97 17.49
CA PRO A 220 5.53 -11.54 17.66
C PRO A 220 5.07 -11.22 19.08
N VAL A 221 5.75 -10.27 19.71
CA VAL A 221 5.42 -9.75 21.05
C VAL A 221 5.37 -8.23 20.96
N GLY A 222 4.17 -7.68 20.80
CA GLY A 222 3.94 -6.25 20.63
C GLY A 222 2.86 -5.72 21.57
N SER A 223 2.58 -4.42 21.47
CA SER A 223 1.52 -3.73 22.18
C SER A 223 0.23 -3.61 21.34
N GLY A 224 0.20 -4.20 20.16
CA GLY A 224 -0.88 -4.08 19.19
C GLY A 224 -2.19 -4.77 19.60
N PRO A 225 -3.26 -4.59 18.78
CA PRO A 225 -4.62 -5.01 19.13
C PRO A 225 -4.82 -6.53 19.19
N PHE A 226 -3.94 -7.31 18.59
CA PHE A 226 -4.04 -8.78 18.56
C PHE A 226 -2.74 -9.43 19.02
N LYS A 227 -2.83 -10.71 19.46
CA LYS A 227 -1.71 -11.59 19.76
C LYS A 227 -1.79 -12.86 18.93
N LEU A 228 -0.64 -13.44 18.60
CA LEU A 228 -0.57 -14.67 17.84
C LEU A 228 -1.02 -15.85 18.70
N ARG A 229 -2.01 -16.60 18.22
CA ARG A 229 -2.44 -17.87 18.80
C ARG A 229 -1.76 -19.05 18.10
N GLU A 230 -1.76 -19.03 16.76
CA GLU A 230 -1.27 -20.13 15.93
C GLU A 230 -0.73 -19.61 14.61
N TRP A 231 0.35 -20.15 14.14
CA TRP A 231 0.84 -19.98 12.78
C TRP A 231 1.24 -21.32 12.17
N VAL A 232 0.41 -21.82 11.25
CA VAL A 232 0.75 -22.97 10.41
C VAL A 232 1.20 -22.44 9.06
N ARG A 233 2.49 -22.61 8.75
CA ARG A 233 3.11 -22.12 7.52
C ARG A 233 2.33 -22.57 6.28
N ASP A 234 2.18 -21.67 5.29
CA ASP A 234 1.44 -21.88 4.04
C ASP A 234 -0.02 -22.36 4.18
N TYR A 235 -0.61 -22.28 5.37
CA TYR A 235 -1.99 -22.64 5.64
C TYR A 235 -2.80 -21.53 6.30
N ARG A 236 -2.49 -21.16 7.55
CA ARG A 236 -3.23 -20.12 8.27
C ARG A 236 -2.46 -19.48 9.42
N LEU A 237 -2.88 -18.28 9.79
CA LEU A 237 -2.58 -17.64 11.07
C LEU A 237 -3.87 -17.41 11.83
N ILE A 238 -3.87 -17.61 13.13
CA ILE A 238 -4.97 -17.31 14.05
C ILE A 238 -4.47 -16.28 15.06
N LEU A 239 -5.18 -15.17 15.14
CA LEU A 239 -4.91 -14.04 16.01
C LEU A 239 -6.06 -13.89 16.98
N ASP A 240 -5.77 -13.83 18.28
CA ASP A 240 -6.76 -13.52 19.31
C ASP A 240 -6.64 -12.07 19.75
N ARG A 241 -7.75 -11.49 20.23
CA ARG A 241 -7.76 -10.16 20.85
C ARG A 241 -6.68 -10.07 21.92
N ASN A 242 -5.94 -8.97 21.93
CA ASN A 242 -5.03 -8.65 23.01
C ASN A 242 -5.80 -7.96 24.15
N SER A 243 -5.97 -8.64 25.27
CA SER A 243 -6.65 -8.10 26.46
C SER A 243 -5.88 -6.95 27.13
N ASP A 244 -4.58 -6.83 26.86
CA ASP A 244 -3.71 -5.78 27.38
C ASP A 244 -3.62 -4.56 26.45
N TYR A 245 -4.36 -4.57 25.31
CA TYR A 245 -4.38 -3.45 24.38
C TYR A 245 -4.85 -2.17 25.08
N ARG A 246 -4.25 -1.05 24.71
CA ARG A 246 -4.59 0.27 25.26
C ARG A 246 -6.08 0.60 25.09
N VAL A 247 -6.58 1.50 25.92
CA VAL A 247 -7.97 1.94 25.82
C VAL A 247 -8.11 2.92 24.65
N GLU A 248 -8.81 2.46 23.61
CA GLU A 248 -9.16 3.22 22.40
C GLU A 248 -10.59 2.88 22.01
N TYR A 249 -11.35 3.86 21.52
CA TYR A 249 -12.75 3.70 21.10
C TYR A 249 -12.93 4.07 19.64
N PHE A 250 -14.01 3.60 19.02
CA PHE A 250 -14.38 3.97 17.65
C PHE A 250 -15.79 4.60 17.63
N PRO A 251 -15.92 5.93 17.87
CA PRO A 251 -17.21 6.61 17.93
C PRO A 251 -18.03 6.55 16.64
N GLN A 252 -17.37 6.33 15.49
CA GLN A 252 -17.97 6.22 14.16
C GLN A 252 -18.46 4.81 13.82
N ALA A 253 -18.36 3.83 14.75
CA ALA A 253 -18.83 2.47 14.51
C ALA A 253 -20.29 2.45 14.06
N GLN A 254 -20.62 1.59 13.09
CA GLN A 254 -21.97 1.45 12.53
C GLN A 254 -22.94 0.99 13.62
N ASN A 255 -22.54 -0.02 14.40
CA ASN A 255 -23.32 -0.50 15.54
C ASN A 255 -23.12 0.44 16.75
N LEU A 256 -24.22 1.02 17.25
CA LEU A 256 -24.21 1.93 18.38
C LEU A 256 -23.60 1.32 19.66
N ALA A 257 -23.83 0.02 19.90
CA ALA A 257 -23.24 -0.68 21.03
C ALA A 257 -21.72 -0.80 20.94
N ASP A 258 -21.16 -0.89 19.73
CA ASP A 258 -19.72 -1.00 19.51
C ASP A 258 -19.00 0.36 19.70
N ARG A 259 -19.69 1.49 19.58
CA ARG A 259 -19.14 2.83 19.86
C ARG A 259 -18.63 3.01 21.30
N LYS A 260 -19.21 2.27 22.24
CA LYS A 260 -18.87 2.29 23.67
C LYS A 260 -17.91 1.18 24.09
N LYS A 261 -17.53 0.29 23.17
CA LYS A 261 -16.60 -0.80 23.44
C LYS A 261 -15.17 -0.39 23.13
N ALA A 262 -14.26 -0.80 24.00
CA ALA A 262 -12.83 -0.65 23.73
C ALA A 262 -12.41 -1.55 22.56
N LEU A 263 -11.53 -1.02 21.71
CA LEU A 263 -10.93 -1.76 20.59
C LEU A 263 -9.98 -2.86 21.10
N PRO A 264 -9.73 -3.90 20.30
CA PRO A 264 -10.36 -4.22 19.01
C PRO A 264 -11.80 -4.74 19.20
N LEU A 265 -12.68 -4.54 18.21
CA LEU A 265 -14.06 -5.02 18.24
C LEU A 265 -14.17 -6.51 17.91
N LEU A 266 -13.21 -7.06 17.18
CA LEU A 266 -13.10 -8.49 16.88
C LEU A 266 -12.46 -9.24 18.05
N ASP A 267 -12.93 -10.46 18.31
CA ASP A 267 -12.33 -11.37 19.28
C ASP A 267 -11.22 -12.21 18.65
N ARG A 268 -11.37 -12.53 17.36
CA ARG A 268 -10.43 -13.37 16.60
C ARG A 268 -10.35 -12.96 15.14
N VAL A 269 -9.17 -13.12 14.56
CA VAL A 269 -8.94 -13.03 13.12
C VAL A 269 -8.31 -14.33 12.65
N VAL A 270 -8.90 -14.97 11.64
CA VAL A 270 -8.37 -16.18 10.99
C VAL A 270 -7.93 -15.81 9.58
N CYS A 271 -6.64 -15.81 9.36
CA CYS A 271 -6.00 -15.51 8.09
C CYS A 271 -5.62 -16.79 7.36
N TYR A 272 -6.36 -17.16 6.34
CA TYR A 272 -5.98 -18.26 5.46
C TYR A 272 -4.94 -17.81 4.44
N ILE A 273 -4.10 -18.75 3.99
CA ILE A 273 -3.11 -18.55 2.91
C ILE A 273 -3.57 -19.37 1.70
N ILE A 274 -4.47 -18.79 0.92
CA ILE A 274 -5.05 -19.46 -0.26
C ILE A 274 -4.35 -18.92 -1.50
N LYS A 275 -3.55 -19.77 -2.17
CA LYS A 275 -2.74 -19.41 -3.33
C LYS A 275 -3.56 -19.24 -4.62
N GLN A 276 -4.66 -19.98 -4.75
CA GLN A 276 -5.51 -19.97 -5.95
C GLN A 276 -6.66 -18.99 -5.77
N GLU A 277 -6.71 -17.97 -6.63
CA GLU A 277 -7.76 -16.93 -6.59
C GLU A 277 -9.17 -17.52 -6.73
N VAL A 278 -9.35 -18.53 -7.60
CA VAL A 278 -10.64 -19.21 -7.79
C VAL A 278 -11.09 -19.89 -6.50
N SER A 279 -10.19 -20.54 -5.76
CA SER A 279 -10.52 -21.20 -4.49
C SER A 279 -10.93 -20.20 -3.43
N ALA A 280 -10.21 -19.07 -3.31
CA ALA A 280 -10.56 -17.99 -2.41
C ALA A 280 -11.92 -17.37 -2.76
N TRP A 281 -12.19 -17.18 -4.07
CA TRP A 281 -13.46 -16.68 -4.57
C TRP A 281 -14.63 -17.61 -4.22
N LEU A 282 -14.50 -18.92 -4.47
CA LEU A 282 -15.54 -19.89 -4.13
C LEU A 282 -15.79 -19.96 -2.63
N LEU A 283 -14.74 -19.87 -1.81
CA LEU A 283 -14.86 -19.85 -0.37
C LEU A 283 -15.57 -18.57 0.12
N PHE A 284 -15.31 -17.43 -0.48
CA PHE A 284 -16.03 -16.19 -0.21
C PHE A 284 -17.52 -16.32 -0.56
N LEU A 285 -17.85 -16.83 -1.75
CA LEU A 285 -19.26 -17.03 -2.16
C LEU A 285 -20.04 -17.96 -1.22
N GLN A 286 -19.35 -18.89 -0.56
CA GLN A 286 -19.94 -19.80 0.44
C GLN A 286 -19.98 -19.20 1.86
N GLY A 287 -19.53 -17.93 2.02
CA GLY A 287 -19.45 -17.26 3.33
C GLY A 287 -18.34 -17.82 4.23
N GLY A 288 -17.34 -18.49 3.67
CA GLY A 288 -16.15 -18.95 4.39
C GLY A 288 -15.08 -17.87 4.56
N LEU A 289 -15.16 -16.79 3.77
CA LEU A 289 -14.39 -15.56 3.94
C LEU A 289 -15.35 -14.38 4.06
N ASP A 290 -15.00 -13.38 4.85
CA ASP A 290 -15.85 -12.20 5.09
C ASP A 290 -15.65 -11.09 4.06
N LEU A 291 -14.49 -11.09 3.40
CA LEU A 291 -14.14 -10.13 2.35
C LEU A 291 -13.34 -10.81 1.23
N SER A 292 -13.41 -10.26 0.02
CA SER A 292 -12.68 -10.74 -1.15
C SER A 292 -12.36 -9.60 -2.09
N ALA A 293 -11.17 -9.64 -2.71
CA ALA A 293 -10.91 -8.89 -3.93
C ALA A 293 -11.62 -9.56 -5.12
N ILE A 294 -11.82 -8.84 -6.20
CA ILE A 294 -12.37 -9.36 -7.45
C ILE A 294 -11.21 -9.66 -8.39
N SER A 295 -11.05 -10.93 -8.79
CA SER A 295 -10.08 -11.28 -9.84
C SER A 295 -10.54 -10.76 -11.21
N LYS A 296 -9.58 -10.51 -12.12
CA LYS A 296 -9.88 -10.04 -13.46
C LYS A 296 -10.89 -10.96 -14.19
N ASP A 297 -10.72 -12.26 -14.06
CA ASP A 297 -11.57 -13.27 -14.76
C ASP A 297 -13.01 -13.30 -14.23
N ASN A 298 -13.23 -12.86 -12.99
CA ASN A 298 -14.55 -12.81 -12.38
C ASN A 298 -15.19 -11.42 -12.45
N PHE A 299 -14.48 -10.41 -12.92
CA PHE A 299 -14.93 -9.03 -12.85
C PHE A 299 -16.28 -8.80 -13.55
N ASP A 300 -16.40 -9.24 -14.80
CA ASP A 300 -17.62 -9.05 -15.60
C ASP A 300 -18.82 -9.88 -15.09
N ASN A 301 -18.57 -10.90 -14.26
CA ASN A 301 -19.62 -11.69 -13.60
C ASN A 301 -20.08 -11.07 -12.27
N VAL A 302 -19.31 -10.15 -11.72
CA VAL A 302 -19.54 -9.53 -10.40
C VAL A 302 -20.04 -8.10 -10.55
N VAL A 303 -19.46 -7.36 -11.50
CA VAL A 303 -19.72 -5.93 -11.71
C VAL A 303 -20.42 -5.74 -13.05
N GLY A 304 -21.63 -5.21 -13.02
CA GLY A 304 -22.41 -4.89 -14.20
C GLY A 304 -21.91 -3.63 -14.93
N MET A 305 -22.55 -3.29 -16.05
CA MET A 305 -22.16 -2.17 -16.92
C MET A 305 -22.15 -0.80 -16.24
N GLY A 306 -22.85 -0.61 -15.12
CA GLY A 306 -22.86 0.63 -14.34
C GLY A 306 -21.82 0.69 -13.23
N SER A 307 -20.85 -0.22 -13.20
CA SER A 307 -19.94 -0.44 -12.05
C SER A 307 -20.67 -0.81 -10.76
N GLU A 308 -21.84 -1.42 -10.86
CA GLU A 308 -22.67 -1.89 -9.77
C GLU A 308 -22.57 -3.41 -9.61
N LEU A 309 -22.84 -3.89 -8.39
CA LEU A 309 -22.88 -5.31 -8.09
C LEU A 309 -24.04 -5.99 -8.83
N THR A 310 -23.81 -7.19 -9.38
CA THR A 310 -24.86 -7.96 -10.02
C THR A 310 -25.99 -8.31 -9.03
N PRO A 311 -27.28 -8.35 -9.48
CA PRO A 311 -28.42 -8.58 -8.58
C PRO A 311 -28.34 -9.88 -7.78
N ALA A 312 -27.75 -10.93 -8.34
CA ALA A 312 -27.57 -12.22 -7.69
C ALA A 312 -26.66 -12.11 -6.44
N LEU A 313 -25.58 -11.36 -6.53
CA LEU A 313 -24.66 -11.13 -5.40
C LEU A 313 -25.24 -10.14 -4.40
N ALA A 314 -25.93 -9.10 -4.86
CA ALA A 314 -26.64 -8.16 -3.98
C ALA A 314 -27.71 -8.86 -3.12
N LYS A 315 -28.50 -9.79 -3.70
CA LYS A 315 -29.48 -10.62 -2.98
C LYS A 315 -28.83 -11.51 -1.91
N ARG A 316 -27.57 -11.93 -2.10
CA ARG A 316 -26.79 -12.66 -1.10
C ARG A 316 -26.28 -11.77 0.05
N GLY A 317 -26.60 -10.48 0.04
CA GLY A 317 -26.08 -9.54 1.03
C GLY A 317 -24.58 -9.32 0.89
N ILE A 318 -24.07 -9.34 -0.32
CA ILE A 318 -22.71 -8.89 -0.65
C ILE A 318 -22.79 -7.40 -0.99
N GLU A 319 -21.79 -6.65 -0.60
CA GLU A 319 -21.60 -5.23 -0.90
C GLU A 319 -20.34 -5.03 -1.72
N LEU A 320 -20.43 -4.10 -2.67
CA LEU A 320 -19.29 -3.69 -3.50
C LEU A 320 -18.79 -2.33 -3.01
N LEU A 321 -17.55 -2.27 -2.62
CA LEU A 321 -16.86 -1.05 -2.24
C LEU A 321 -15.81 -0.71 -3.31
N GLN A 322 -15.76 0.56 -3.69
CA GLN A 322 -14.83 1.07 -4.69
C GLN A 322 -14.02 2.20 -4.06
N MET A 323 -12.72 2.19 -4.32
CA MET A 323 -11.81 3.24 -3.85
C MET A 323 -10.71 3.50 -4.88
N PRO A 324 -10.42 4.77 -5.20
CA PRO A 324 -9.19 5.10 -5.90
C PRO A 324 -7.98 4.58 -5.13
N GLU A 325 -7.10 3.85 -5.79
CA GLU A 325 -5.85 3.41 -5.19
C GLU A 325 -4.84 4.56 -5.13
N PHE A 326 -3.98 4.51 -4.15
CA PHE A 326 -2.92 5.50 -3.96
C PHE A 326 -1.75 5.30 -4.95
N GLN A 327 -2.09 5.30 -6.24
CA GLN A 327 -1.13 5.13 -7.33
C GLN A 327 -1.51 5.94 -8.56
N VAL A 328 -0.50 6.30 -9.35
CA VAL A 328 -0.66 6.87 -10.69
C VAL A 328 0.00 5.97 -11.72
N ARG A 329 -0.71 5.69 -12.83
CA ARG A 329 -0.18 5.04 -14.03
C ARG A 329 0.17 6.11 -15.05
N TYR A 330 1.29 5.95 -15.73
CA TYR A 330 1.78 6.94 -16.68
C TYR A 330 2.63 6.31 -17.79
N VAL A 331 2.74 7.02 -18.91
CA VAL A 331 3.78 6.78 -19.92
C VAL A 331 4.79 7.92 -19.83
N GLY A 332 6.03 7.59 -19.48
CA GLY A 332 7.12 8.54 -19.33
C GLY A 332 7.91 8.71 -20.64
N PHE A 333 8.34 9.94 -20.90
CA PHE A 333 9.31 10.27 -21.95
C PHE A 333 10.73 10.24 -21.38
N ASN A 334 11.70 9.72 -22.14
CA ASN A 334 13.10 9.76 -21.73
C ASN A 334 13.74 11.10 -22.04
N PHE A 335 14.11 11.86 -21.02
CA PHE A 335 14.80 13.14 -21.19
C PHE A 335 16.31 13.01 -21.44
N ASN A 336 16.88 11.80 -21.43
CA ASN A 336 18.21 11.53 -21.97
C ASN A 336 18.19 11.30 -23.50
N ASP A 337 17.00 11.13 -24.10
CA ASP A 337 16.83 11.06 -25.55
C ASP A 337 16.68 12.50 -26.10
N PRO A 338 17.63 13.01 -26.92
CA PRO A 338 17.60 14.40 -27.40
C PRO A 338 16.34 14.75 -28.21
N LEU A 339 15.77 13.77 -28.93
CA LEU A 339 14.55 13.97 -29.71
C LEU A 339 13.37 14.28 -28.79
N LEU A 340 13.21 13.49 -27.73
CA LEU A 340 12.09 13.66 -26.78
C LEU A 340 12.34 14.81 -25.80
N ALA A 341 13.58 14.99 -25.33
CA ALA A 341 13.92 16.05 -24.38
C ALA A 341 13.68 17.44 -24.97
N ASN A 342 14.17 17.68 -26.19
CA ASN A 342 14.18 19.02 -26.81
C ASN A 342 12.92 19.34 -27.60
N ASN A 343 12.04 18.35 -27.88
CA ASN A 343 10.86 18.55 -28.69
C ASN A 343 9.56 18.47 -27.87
N LEU A 344 9.22 19.58 -27.21
CA LEU A 344 7.98 19.70 -26.45
C LEU A 344 6.74 19.46 -27.31
N ASN A 345 6.74 19.93 -28.56
CA ASN A 345 5.60 19.77 -29.46
C ASN A 345 5.37 18.29 -29.80
N LEU A 346 6.43 17.51 -29.97
CA LEU A 346 6.33 16.08 -30.19
C LEU A 346 5.71 15.37 -28.96
N ARG A 347 6.16 15.71 -27.74
CA ARG A 347 5.56 15.14 -26.52
C ARG A 347 4.09 15.48 -26.38
N LYS A 348 3.68 16.74 -26.72
CA LYS A 348 2.27 17.16 -26.74
C LYS A 348 1.47 16.41 -27.79
N ALA A 349 2.03 16.21 -28.99
CA ALA A 349 1.38 15.42 -30.05
C ALA A 349 1.10 13.98 -29.60
N ILE A 350 2.12 13.31 -29.06
CA ILE A 350 2.03 11.94 -28.55
C ILE A 350 0.98 11.85 -27.42
N SER A 351 0.99 12.82 -26.50
CA SER A 351 0.05 12.87 -25.37
C SER A 351 -1.40 13.03 -25.85
N LEU A 352 -1.64 13.91 -26.83
CA LEU A 352 -2.98 14.13 -27.43
C LEU A 352 -3.46 12.96 -28.30
N ALA A 353 -2.54 12.19 -28.89
CA ALA A 353 -2.88 11.01 -29.69
C ALA A 353 -3.25 9.80 -28.82
N TYR A 354 -2.69 9.72 -27.60
CA TYR A 354 -2.94 8.63 -26.67
C TYR A 354 -4.40 8.63 -26.20
N ASN A 355 -5.11 7.51 -26.43
CA ASN A 355 -6.54 7.42 -26.12
C ASN A 355 -6.78 6.71 -24.79
N VAL A 356 -6.97 7.49 -23.73
CA VAL A 356 -7.22 7.01 -22.36
C VAL A 356 -8.54 6.23 -22.27
N ASP A 357 -9.55 6.49 -23.13
CA ASP A 357 -10.82 5.74 -23.12
C ASP A 357 -10.62 4.29 -23.58
N ASN A 358 -9.72 4.05 -24.54
CA ASN A 358 -9.33 2.69 -24.92
C ASN A 358 -8.65 1.95 -23.74
N ILE A 359 -7.82 2.66 -22.97
CA ILE A 359 -7.19 2.12 -21.77
C ILE A 359 -8.23 1.84 -20.69
N LYS A 360 -9.22 2.73 -20.52
CA LYS A 360 -10.35 2.52 -19.60
C LYS A 360 -11.14 1.26 -19.95
N THR A 361 -11.41 1.03 -21.24
CA THR A 361 -12.06 -0.19 -21.73
C THR A 361 -11.21 -1.42 -21.44
N HIS A 362 -9.88 -1.37 -21.68
CA HIS A 362 -8.96 -2.46 -21.38
C HIS A 362 -8.97 -2.87 -19.89
N TYR A 363 -9.19 -1.90 -18.99
CA TYR A 363 -9.30 -2.14 -17.54
C TYR A 363 -10.74 -2.29 -17.04
N ASN A 364 -11.71 -2.59 -17.91
CA ASN A 364 -13.12 -2.76 -17.55
C ASN A 364 -13.68 -1.58 -16.72
N GLY A 365 -13.23 -0.36 -16.99
CA GLY A 365 -13.64 0.83 -16.24
C GLY A 365 -12.94 1.04 -14.89
N GLN A 366 -12.06 0.13 -14.44
CA GLN A 366 -11.38 0.19 -13.13
C GLN A 366 -10.29 1.26 -13.07
N MET A 367 -10.60 2.46 -13.50
CA MET A 367 -9.66 3.59 -13.47
C MET A 367 -10.36 4.93 -13.57
N ILE A 368 -9.70 5.95 -13.03
CA ILE A 368 -10.04 7.35 -13.21
C ILE A 368 -8.96 7.95 -14.13
N PRO A 369 -9.33 8.62 -15.26
CA PRO A 369 -8.36 9.34 -16.08
C PRO A 369 -7.58 10.37 -15.24
N ALA A 370 -6.26 10.41 -15.40
CA ALA A 370 -5.40 11.30 -14.63
C ALA A 370 -5.19 12.63 -15.35
N GLU A 371 -5.43 13.73 -14.67
CA GLU A 371 -5.12 15.08 -15.16
C GLU A 371 -3.73 15.57 -14.71
N GLY A 372 -3.10 14.83 -13.77
CA GLY A 372 -1.79 15.10 -13.21
C GLY A 372 -1.28 13.92 -12.38
N PRO A 373 -0.15 14.06 -11.67
CA PRO A 373 0.46 12.94 -10.96
C PRO A 373 -0.19 12.63 -9.59
N ILE A 374 -0.92 13.57 -8.98
CA ILE A 374 -1.42 13.45 -7.60
C ILE A 374 -2.77 12.72 -7.59
N PRO A 375 -2.90 11.55 -6.92
CA PRO A 375 -4.14 10.78 -6.91
C PRO A 375 -5.25 11.44 -6.09
N PRO A 376 -6.53 11.08 -6.34
CA PRO A 376 -7.65 11.50 -5.50
C PRO A 376 -7.43 11.17 -4.03
N GLY A 377 -7.95 12.04 -3.12
CA GLY A 377 -7.80 11.87 -1.67
C GLY A 377 -6.50 12.43 -1.09
N VAL A 378 -5.59 12.95 -1.93
CA VAL A 378 -4.34 13.59 -1.50
C VAL A 378 -4.47 15.11 -1.62
N ALA A 379 -3.97 15.84 -0.62
CA ALA A 379 -3.89 17.29 -0.66
C ALA A 379 -3.10 17.74 -1.91
N GLY A 380 -3.68 18.65 -2.69
CA GLY A 380 -3.11 19.08 -3.98
C GLY A 380 -3.72 18.39 -5.21
N ASN A 381 -4.47 17.29 -5.07
CA ASN A 381 -5.34 16.84 -6.15
C ASN A 381 -6.46 17.88 -6.36
N ASP A 382 -6.69 18.25 -7.60
CA ASP A 382 -7.74 19.19 -7.99
C ASP A 382 -8.65 18.53 -9.05
N SER A 383 -9.82 18.06 -8.63
CA SER A 383 -10.80 17.41 -9.53
C SER A 383 -11.37 18.37 -10.59
N LYS A 384 -11.27 19.69 -10.38
CA LYS A 384 -11.71 20.72 -11.34
C LYS A 384 -10.64 21.04 -12.39
N PHE A 385 -9.37 20.74 -12.09
CA PHE A 385 -8.28 20.96 -13.04
C PHE A 385 -8.43 20.04 -14.25
N LYS A 386 -8.23 20.62 -15.44
CA LYS A 386 -8.27 19.90 -16.73
C LYS A 386 -6.97 20.16 -17.48
N ASN A 387 -6.22 19.09 -17.68
CA ASN A 387 -5.00 19.13 -18.46
C ASN A 387 -5.33 19.11 -19.96
N SER A 388 -4.96 20.17 -20.66
CA SER A 388 -5.25 20.32 -22.10
C SER A 388 -4.62 19.24 -22.99
N TYR A 389 -3.64 18.50 -22.48
CA TYR A 389 -2.89 17.47 -23.21
C TYR A 389 -3.21 16.04 -22.77
N SER A 390 -4.06 15.84 -21.72
CA SER A 390 -4.51 14.50 -21.29
C SER A 390 -5.77 14.03 -22.03
N ARG A 391 -6.32 14.84 -22.93
CA ARG A 391 -7.54 14.52 -23.66
C ARG A 391 -7.26 14.16 -25.09
N HIS A 392 -7.68 12.96 -25.50
CA HIS A 392 -7.53 12.48 -26.86
C HIS A 392 -8.09 13.45 -27.89
N ASN A 393 -7.25 13.93 -28.80
CA ASN A 393 -7.62 14.84 -29.87
C ASN A 393 -6.65 14.73 -31.05
N ILE A 394 -7.00 13.90 -32.03
CA ILE A 394 -6.13 13.60 -33.18
C ILE A 394 -5.90 14.84 -34.05
N LYS A 395 -6.90 15.73 -34.22
CA LYS A 395 -6.74 16.95 -35.01
C LYS A 395 -5.63 17.83 -34.42
N ARG A 396 -5.71 18.10 -33.11
CA ARG A 396 -4.66 18.86 -32.40
C ARG A 396 -3.32 18.11 -32.36
N ALA A 397 -3.35 16.78 -32.22
CA ALA A 397 -2.13 15.98 -32.25
C ALA A 397 -1.37 16.16 -33.57
N ARG A 398 -2.05 16.12 -34.71
CA ARG A 398 -1.46 16.38 -36.03
C ARG A 398 -0.95 17.83 -36.20
N GLU A 399 -1.63 18.81 -35.62
CA GLU A 399 -1.14 20.20 -35.57
C GLU A 399 0.20 20.27 -34.81
N TYR A 400 0.28 19.60 -33.64
CA TYR A 400 1.52 19.54 -32.88
C TYR A 400 2.63 18.71 -33.57
N MET A 401 2.28 17.69 -34.39
CA MET A 401 3.28 16.99 -35.23
C MET A 401 3.93 17.93 -36.23
N ARG A 402 3.16 18.80 -36.88
CA ARG A 402 3.72 19.84 -37.78
C ARG A 402 4.62 20.83 -37.03
N LEU A 403 4.19 21.30 -35.85
CA LEU A 403 4.99 22.18 -34.99
C LEU A 403 6.25 21.47 -34.43
N ALA A 404 6.21 20.15 -34.35
CA ALA A 404 7.34 19.31 -33.95
C ALA A 404 8.34 19.05 -35.10
N ALA A 405 8.07 19.57 -36.30
CA ALA A 405 8.81 19.33 -37.53
C ALA A 405 8.73 17.87 -38.06
N TYR A 406 7.63 17.16 -37.77
CA TYR A 406 7.33 15.81 -38.26
C TYR A 406 5.91 15.78 -38.87
N PRO A 407 5.65 16.51 -39.98
CA PRO A 407 4.36 16.49 -40.64
C PRO A 407 4.00 15.07 -41.04
N ASP A 408 2.77 14.63 -40.71
CA ASP A 408 2.27 13.28 -40.96
C ASP A 408 3.16 12.13 -40.40
N GLY A 409 4.02 12.45 -39.43
CA GLY A 409 4.93 11.51 -38.81
C GLY A 409 6.20 11.21 -39.61
N ILE A 410 6.47 11.98 -40.66
CA ILE A 410 7.65 11.79 -41.51
C ILE A 410 8.78 12.70 -41.04
N ASP A 411 9.97 12.13 -40.92
CA ASP A 411 11.19 12.89 -40.70
C ASP A 411 11.58 13.64 -42.03
N PRO A 412 11.56 14.97 -42.05
CA PRO A 412 11.82 15.71 -43.28
C PRO A 412 13.25 15.58 -43.79
N LYS A 413 14.17 15.09 -42.96
CA LYS A 413 15.59 14.90 -43.35
C LYS A 413 15.82 13.55 -44.03
N THR A 414 15.12 12.51 -43.55
CA THR A 414 15.31 11.14 -44.06
C THR A 414 14.19 10.67 -44.96
N GLY A 415 13.01 11.31 -44.91
CA GLY A 415 11.81 10.86 -45.63
C GLY A 415 11.17 9.63 -45.02
N GLU A 416 11.65 9.15 -43.87
CA GLU A 416 11.18 7.95 -43.20
C GLU A 416 10.17 8.29 -42.08
N ALA A 417 9.31 7.30 -41.74
CA ALA A 417 8.40 7.44 -40.64
C ALA A 417 9.14 7.50 -39.30
N LEU A 418 8.80 8.48 -38.45
CA LEU A 418 9.31 8.61 -37.10
C LEU A 418 9.03 7.33 -36.31
N THR A 419 10.08 6.69 -35.84
CA THR A 419 10.01 5.41 -35.12
C THR A 419 10.45 5.60 -33.68
N LEU A 420 9.62 5.14 -32.71
CA LEU A 420 9.90 5.20 -31.28
C LEU A 420 9.75 3.84 -30.64
N THR A 421 10.63 3.53 -29.68
CA THR A 421 10.52 2.33 -28.83
C THR A 421 9.60 2.59 -27.64
N TYR A 422 8.83 1.56 -27.26
CA TYR A 422 7.92 1.61 -26.12
C TYR A 422 8.15 0.42 -25.20
N ASP A 423 8.73 0.68 -24.03
CA ASP A 423 9.12 -0.32 -23.05
C ASP A 423 8.01 -0.60 -22.02
N GLN A 424 7.72 -1.88 -21.77
CA GLN A 424 6.75 -2.35 -20.78
C GLN A 424 7.35 -3.38 -19.83
N ASN A 425 6.86 -3.39 -18.58
CA ASN A 425 7.26 -4.29 -17.50
C ASN A 425 6.42 -5.57 -17.50
N GLY A 426 6.46 -6.34 -18.55
CA GLY A 426 5.75 -7.61 -18.66
C GLY A 426 5.58 -8.07 -20.11
N ASN A 427 5.22 -9.35 -20.26
CA ASN A 427 5.04 -10.02 -21.54
C ASN A 427 3.73 -10.82 -21.62
N SER A 428 2.82 -10.65 -20.65
CA SER A 428 1.50 -11.29 -20.68
C SER A 428 0.60 -10.73 -21.81
N SER A 429 -0.53 -11.38 -22.07
CA SER A 429 -1.52 -10.91 -23.04
C SER A 429 -1.99 -9.48 -22.77
N ALA A 430 -2.17 -9.12 -21.50
CA ALA A 430 -2.57 -7.76 -21.11
C ALA A 430 -1.53 -6.70 -21.53
N TYR A 431 -0.23 -6.95 -21.35
CA TYR A 431 0.82 -6.03 -21.81
C TYR A 431 0.90 -5.94 -23.34
N ARG A 432 0.65 -7.05 -24.06
CA ARG A 432 0.58 -7.03 -25.54
C ARG A 432 -0.60 -6.17 -26.02
N GLN A 433 -1.77 -6.33 -25.43
CA GLN A 433 -2.94 -5.51 -25.76
C GLN A 433 -2.68 -4.00 -25.53
N LEU A 434 -2.02 -3.66 -24.42
CA LEU A 434 -1.62 -2.26 -24.17
C LEU A 434 -0.62 -1.73 -25.21
N ALA A 435 0.31 -2.59 -25.69
CA ALA A 435 1.22 -2.24 -26.76
C ALA A 435 0.48 -2.02 -28.09
N GLU A 436 -0.49 -2.87 -28.42
CA GLU A 436 -1.34 -2.74 -29.62
C GLU A 436 -2.16 -1.45 -29.61
N LEU A 437 -2.72 -1.06 -28.44
CA LEU A 437 -3.41 0.22 -28.29
C LEU A 437 -2.46 1.39 -28.54
N MET A 438 -1.22 1.34 -28.02
CA MET A 438 -0.22 2.38 -28.27
C MET A 438 0.17 2.46 -29.75
N ILE A 439 0.40 1.33 -30.42
CA ILE A 439 0.70 1.26 -31.86
C ILE A 439 -0.45 1.88 -32.67
N LYS A 440 -1.70 1.49 -32.38
CA LYS A 440 -2.90 2.00 -33.05
C LYS A 440 -3.05 3.51 -32.89
N ASP A 441 -2.86 4.02 -31.68
CA ASP A 441 -3.07 5.45 -31.43
C ASP A 441 -1.95 6.32 -32.05
N MET A 442 -0.69 5.89 -31.95
CA MET A 442 0.43 6.61 -32.57
C MET A 442 0.42 6.53 -34.09
N GLY A 443 -0.05 5.44 -34.67
CA GLY A 443 -0.24 5.29 -36.11
C GLY A 443 -1.18 6.35 -36.73
N LYS A 444 -2.16 6.88 -35.95
CA LYS A 444 -3.06 7.95 -36.40
C LYS A 444 -2.36 9.29 -36.65
N ILE A 445 -1.16 9.46 -36.12
CA ILE A 445 -0.30 10.64 -36.30
C ILE A 445 1.01 10.32 -37.03
N GLY A 446 1.07 9.13 -37.67
CA GLY A 446 2.18 8.69 -38.48
C GLY A 446 3.41 8.15 -37.71
N ILE A 447 3.36 8.06 -36.38
CA ILE A 447 4.47 7.52 -35.58
C ILE A 447 4.43 6.00 -35.55
N LYS A 448 5.53 5.35 -35.90
CA LYS A 448 5.73 3.91 -35.78
C LYS A 448 6.22 3.57 -34.37
N ILE A 449 5.52 2.69 -33.66
CA ILE A 449 5.91 2.21 -32.32
C ILE A 449 6.49 0.81 -32.43
N ILE A 450 7.67 0.62 -31.81
CA ILE A 450 8.32 -0.69 -31.64
C ILE A 450 8.18 -1.09 -30.15
N PRO A 451 7.24 -2.01 -29.82
CA PRO A 451 7.04 -2.42 -28.44
C PRO A 451 8.22 -3.29 -27.94
N GLN A 452 8.64 -3.02 -26.72
CA GLN A 452 9.69 -3.75 -26.00
C GLN A 452 9.09 -4.40 -24.76
N LEU A 453 8.70 -5.66 -24.88
CA LEU A 453 8.14 -6.44 -23.76
C LEU A 453 9.30 -7.03 -22.95
N ASN A 454 9.49 -6.55 -21.72
CA ASN A 454 10.62 -6.93 -20.89
C ASN A 454 10.15 -7.79 -19.70
N ASN A 455 11.01 -8.66 -19.18
CA ASN A 455 10.84 -9.13 -17.81
C ASN A 455 11.19 -8.01 -16.82
N LYS A 456 10.74 -8.16 -15.57
CA LYS A 456 10.89 -7.13 -14.53
C LYS A 456 12.34 -6.66 -14.33
N SER A 457 13.28 -7.58 -14.26
CA SER A 457 14.70 -7.26 -14.03
C SER A 457 15.31 -6.44 -15.16
N ARG A 458 15.10 -6.86 -16.42
CA ARG A 458 15.57 -6.17 -17.62
C ARG A 458 14.93 -4.78 -17.74
N PHE A 459 13.62 -4.67 -17.49
CA PHE A 459 12.91 -3.40 -17.54
C PHE A 459 13.51 -2.38 -16.58
N PHE A 460 13.63 -2.72 -15.30
CA PHE A 460 14.21 -1.79 -14.32
C PHE A 460 15.69 -1.51 -14.54
N GLN A 461 16.45 -2.45 -15.13
CA GLN A 461 17.83 -2.19 -15.54
C GLN A 461 17.90 -1.14 -16.65
N LYS A 462 17.04 -1.25 -17.68
CA LYS A 462 16.92 -0.25 -18.76
C LYS A 462 16.55 1.12 -18.22
N LEU A 463 15.55 1.18 -17.32
CA LEU A 463 15.12 2.43 -16.68
C LEU A 463 16.25 3.08 -15.88
N ARG A 464 17.01 2.32 -15.09
CA ARG A 464 18.15 2.88 -14.34
C ARG A 464 19.25 3.42 -15.23
N LYS A 465 19.47 2.81 -16.41
CA LYS A 465 20.51 3.20 -17.37
C LYS A 465 20.04 4.24 -18.39
N GLY A 466 18.77 4.65 -18.37
CA GLY A 466 18.21 5.57 -19.37
C GLY A 466 18.17 5.01 -20.80
N LYS A 467 18.12 3.67 -20.97
CA LYS A 467 18.15 3.00 -22.29
C LYS A 467 16.75 2.65 -22.79
N PHE A 468 15.93 3.64 -23.05
CA PHE A 468 14.56 3.55 -23.57
C PHE A 468 14.19 4.90 -24.21
N GLN A 469 13.05 4.97 -24.92
CA GLN A 469 12.47 6.25 -25.39
C GLN A 469 11.14 6.52 -24.65
N LEU A 470 10.15 5.65 -24.82
CA LEU A 470 8.90 5.67 -24.07
C LEU A 470 8.86 4.47 -23.11
N PHE A 471 8.30 4.65 -21.93
CA PHE A 471 8.07 3.54 -20.99
C PHE A 471 6.76 3.71 -20.23
N ARG A 472 6.08 2.60 -19.92
CA ARG A 472 4.89 2.61 -19.10
C ARG A 472 5.19 2.05 -17.71
N LEU A 473 4.79 2.80 -16.69
CA LEU A 473 5.02 2.44 -15.30
C LEU A 473 3.84 2.94 -14.43
N SER A 474 3.78 2.45 -13.20
CA SER A 474 2.96 3.02 -12.13
C SER A 474 3.83 3.39 -10.94
N TRP A 475 3.42 4.44 -10.24
CA TRP A 475 3.97 4.79 -8.93
C TRP A 475 2.93 4.57 -7.85
N ILE A 476 3.26 3.77 -6.86
CA ILE A 476 2.47 3.57 -5.65
C ILE A 476 3.09 4.48 -4.60
N GLY A 477 2.30 5.34 -3.99
CA GLY A 477 2.79 6.27 -2.98
C GLY A 477 3.13 5.59 -1.67
N ASP A 478 4.21 6.03 -1.05
CA ASP A 478 4.68 5.52 0.24
C ASP A 478 3.94 6.17 1.42
N TYR A 479 3.49 7.41 1.25
CA TYR A 479 2.76 8.23 2.24
C TYR A 479 1.84 9.23 1.52
N PRO A 480 0.74 9.68 2.16
CA PRO A 480 -0.31 10.49 1.52
C PRO A 480 0.05 11.99 1.44
N ASP A 481 1.20 12.29 0.87
CA ASP A 481 1.63 13.65 0.57
C ASP A 481 1.88 13.79 -0.94
N ALA A 482 1.44 14.91 -1.52
CA ALA A 482 1.66 15.22 -2.93
C ALA A 482 3.14 15.25 -3.32
N GLU A 483 4.02 15.58 -2.37
CA GLU A 483 5.47 15.54 -2.56
C GLU A 483 5.94 14.16 -3.02
N ASN A 484 5.32 13.06 -2.53
CA ASN A 484 5.66 11.70 -2.93
C ASN A 484 5.47 11.43 -4.44
N PHE A 485 4.60 12.18 -5.08
CA PHE A 485 4.35 12.12 -6.53
C PHE A 485 5.14 13.19 -7.29
N LEU A 486 5.30 14.37 -6.71
CA LEU A 486 6.04 15.47 -7.34
C LEU A 486 7.55 15.25 -7.35
N GLN A 487 8.12 14.51 -6.39
CA GLN A 487 9.53 14.12 -6.38
C GLN A 487 9.96 13.31 -7.62
N LEU A 488 9.00 12.71 -8.34
CA LEU A 488 9.24 11.94 -9.55
C LEU A 488 9.69 12.81 -10.75
N PHE A 489 9.61 14.13 -10.59
CA PHE A 489 10.04 15.13 -11.58
C PHE A 489 11.23 15.96 -11.09
N TYR A 490 11.69 15.76 -9.85
CA TYR A 490 12.82 16.49 -9.30
C TYR A 490 14.15 16.02 -9.92
N SER A 491 14.94 16.95 -10.44
CA SER A 491 16.15 16.63 -11.20
C SER A 491 17.18 15.83 -10.41
N LYS A 492 17.33 16.10 -9.11
CA LYS A 492 18.27 15.36 -8.24
C LYS A 492 17.88 13.89 -8.02
N ASN A 493 16.65 13.53 -8.37
CA ASN A 493 16.14 12.15 -8.29
C ASN A 493 16.27 11.40 -9.62
N ALA A 494 16.89 11.98 -10.65
CA ALA A 494 17.07 11.35 -11.95
C ALA A 494 17.81 9.99 -11.83
N GLY A 495 17.27 8.96 -12.52
CA GLY A 495 17.77 7.59 -12.44
C GLY A 495 17.37 6.82 -11.17
N SER A 496 16.89 7.52 -10.12
CA SER A 496 16.30 6.94 -8.91
C SER A 496 14.79 6.79 -9.08
N CYS A 497 13.96 7.60 -8.40
CA CYS A 497 12.51 7.61 -8.59
C CYS A 497 12.07 8.44 -9.81
N ASN A 498 12.77 9.47 -10.20
CA ASN A 498 12.59 10.17 -11.47
C ASN A 498 13.13 9.32 -12.63
N ARG A 499 12.33 8.36 -13.09
CA ARG A 499 12.68 7.40 -14.15
C ARG A 499 12.70 8.01 -15.56
N ALA A 500 12.05 9.16 -15.73
CA ALA A 500 12.04 9.89 -16.99
C ALA A 500 13.32 10.70 -17.22
N PHE A 501 14.16 10.86 -16.21
CA PHE A 501 15.32 11.76 -16.21
C PHE A 501 14.95 13.22 -16.51
N TYR A 502 13.71 13.60 -16.15
CA TYR A 502 13.23 14.97 -16.32
C TYR A 502 14.09 15.95 -15.55
N GLN A 503 14.49 17.04 -16.19
CA GLN A 503 15.30 18.11 -15.61
C GLN A 503 14.70 19.46 -15.97
N ASP A 504 14.33 20.24 -14.96
CA ASP A 504 13.75 21.57 -15.12
C ASP A 504 14.06 22.42 -13.89
N LYS A 505 14.91 23.43 -14.06
CA LYS A 505 15.37 24.30 -12.96
C LYS A 505 14.24 25.06 -12.27
N GLU A 506 13.16 25.41 -13.01
CA GLU A 506 12.02 26.10 -12.42
C GLU A 506 11.19 25.15 -11.57
N PHE A 507 10.93 23.93 -12.07
CA PHE A 507 10.28 22.90 -11.27
C PHE A 507 11.09 22.57 -10.02
N ASP A 508 12.42 22.43 -10.13
CA ASP A 508 13.29 22.18 -8.99
C ASP A 508 13.17 23.27 -7.93
N ARG A 509 13.17 24.54 -8.33
CA ARG A 509 12.97 25.68 -7.41
C ARG A 509 11.60 25.62 -6.73
N MET A 510 10.53 25.26 -7.47
CA MET A 510 9.21 25.09 -6.87
C MET A 510 9.20 23.93 -5.87
N PHE A 511 9.83 22.80 -6.23
CA PHE A 511 9.90 21.61 -5.38
C PHE A 511 10.71 21.87 -4.10
N GLU A 512 11.88 22.49 -4.21
CA GLU A 512 12.73 22.81 -3.05
C GLU A 512 12.06 23.76 -2.07
N LYS A 513 11.16 24.64 -2.53
CA LYS A 513 10.36 25.52 -1.66
C LYS A 513 9.34 24.74 -0.82
N ILE A 514 8.78 23.66 -1.34
CA ILE A 514 7.74 22.90 -0.61
C ILE A 514 8.32 21.88 0.37
N ILE A 515 9.58 21.46 0.20
CA ILE A 515 10.22 20.45 1.05
C ILE A 515 10.16 20.82 2.56
N PRO A 516 10.56 22.04 2.99
CA PRO A 516 10.56 22.40 4.41
C PRO A 516 9.20 22.88 4.92
N MET A 517 8.17 22.97 4.08
CA MET A 517 6.86 23.46 4.48
C MET A 517 6.06 22.40 5.24
N LEU A 518 5.51 22.78 6.39
CA LEU A 518 4.51 21.98 7.09
C LEU A 518 3.18 21.97 6.31
N ASP A 519 2.32 21.00 6.60
CA ASP A 519 1.00 20.92 5.99
C ASP A 519 0.20 22.20 6.25
N SER A 520 -0.29 22.78 5.16
CA SER A 520 -1.00 24.04 5.17
C SER A 520 -1.74 24.28 3.86
N PRO A 521 -2.79 25.14 3.84
CA PRO A 521 -3.44 25.55 2.60
C PRO A 521 -2.46 26.16 1.59
N GLN A 522 -1.44 26.89 2.05
CA GLN A 522 -0.41 27.48 1.20
C GLN A 522 0.44 26.42 0.51
N ARG A 523 0.83 25.36 1.24
CA ARG A 523 1.56 24.21 0.65
C ARG A 523 0.70 23.47 -0.37
N THR A 524 -0.57 23.24 -0.06
CA THR A 524 -1.53 22.63 -0.98
C THR A 524 -1.69 23.43 -2.27
N GLN A 525 -1.76 24.78 -2.17
CA GLN A 525 -1.85 25.65 -3.33
C GLN A 525 -0.60 25.53 -4.21
N LYS A 526 0.60 25.47 -3.61
CA LYS A 526 1.85 25.24 -4.36
C LYS A 526 1.86 23.91 -5.11
N TYR A 527 1.31 22.86 -4.52
CA TYR A 527 1.15 21.57 -5.24
C TYR A 527 0.29 21.71 -6.50
N LYS A 528 -0.83 22.43 -6.42
CA LYS A 528 -1.69 22.68 -7.59
C LYS A 528 -0.96 23.48 -8.67
N GLU A 529 -0.17 24.49 -8.29
CA GLU A 529 0.64 25.29 -9.20
C GLU A 529 1.69 24.41 -9.91
N MET A 530 2.35 23.49 -9.18
CA MET A 530 3.32 22.56 -9.74
C MET A 530 2.68 21.57 -10.72
N VAL A 531 1.48 21.06 -10.42
CA VAL A 531 0.72 20.19 -11.35
C VAL A 531 0.37 20.94 -12.63
N LYS A 532 -0.11 22.18 -12.51
CA LYS A 532 -0.39 23.05 -13.66
C LYS A 532 0.87 23.30 -14.49
N TYR A 533 1.99 23.58 -13.85
CA TYR A 533 3.28 23.75 -14.53
C TYR A 533 3.67 22.49 -15.32
N LEU A 534 3.67 21.30 -14.67
CA LEU A 534 4.00 20.04 -15.31
C LEU A 534 3.10 19.74 -16.52
N SER A 535 1.82 20.09 -16.46
CA SER A 535 0.91 19.89 -17.58
C SER A 535 1.36 20.65 -18.84
N THR A 536 1.97 21.84 -18.69
CA THR A 536 2.50 22.62 -19.81
C THR A 536 3.78 22.04 -20.40
N LYS A 537 4.57 21.33 -19.59
CA LYS A 537 5.88 20.73 -19.97
C LYS A 537 5.74 19.31 -20.53
N CYS A 538 4.62 18.66 -20.27
CA CYS A 538 4.32 17.31 -20.77
C CYS A 538 5.46 16.31 -20.52
N PRO A 539 5.96 16.12 -19.26
CA PRO A 539 7.02 15.16 -18.99
C PRO A 539 6.54 13.71 -19.06
N TRP A 540 5.24 13.49 -18.86
CA TRP A 540 4.54 12.23 -18.95
C TRP A 540 3.21 12.39 -19.71
N ILE A 541 2.70 11.28 -20.23
CA ILE A 541 1.26 11.10 -20.42
C ILE A 541 0.72 10.66 -19.07
N PHE A 542 -0.06 11.51 -18.40
CA PHE A 542 -0.78 11.14 -17.18
C PHE A 542 -1.93 10.23 -17.60
N GLU A 543 -1.81 8.93 -17.32
CA GLU A 543 -2.75 7.94 -17.83
C GLU A 543 -3.97 7.79 -16.92
N SER A 544 -3.74 7.30 -15.70
CA SER A 544 -4.88 6.96 -14.83
C SER A 544 -4.48 6.77 -13.37
N PHE A 545 -5.50 6.88 -12.52
CA PHE A 545 -5.51 6.34 -11.17
C PHE A 545 -6.30 5.04 -11.17
N ALA A 546 -5.79 3.97 -10.56
CA ALA A 546 -6.52 2.72 -10.47
C ALA A 546 -7.66 2.83 -9.45
N ILE A 547 -8.71 2.04 -9.65
CA ILE A 547 -9.77 1.82 -8.68
C ILE A 547 -9.67 0.40 -8.19
N SER A 548 -9.57 0.20 -6.88
CA SER A 548 -9.74 -1.12 -6.27
C SER A 548 -11.21 -1.40 -6.01
N TYR A 549 -11.56 -2.66 -6.15
CA TYR A 549 -12.90 -3.18 -5.91
C TYR A 549 -12.80 -4.24 -4.82
N GLN A 550 -13.54 -4.02 -3.74
CA GLN A 550 -13.60 -4.91 -2.58
C GLN A 550 -15.03 -5.40 -2.39
N LEU A 551 -15.19 -6.69 -2.18
CA LEU A 551 -16.47 -7.29 -1.80
C LEU A 551 -16.46 -7.65 -0.33
N ASN A 552 -17.53 -7.29 0.37
CA ASN A 552 -17.76 -7.66 1.74
C ASN A 552 -19.13 -8.31 1.87
N HIS A 553 -19.28 -9.25 2.80
CA HIS A 553 -20.61 -9.64 3.25
C HIS A 553 -21.18 -8.60 4.21
N LYS A 554 -22.47 -8.33 4.15
CA LYS A 554 -23.20 -7.34 5.00
C LYS A 554 -23.14 -7.59 6.51
N TRP A 555 -22.63 -8.73 6.95
CA TRP A 555 -22.37 -9.00 8.36
C TRP A 555 -21.00 -8.50 8.84
N LEU A 556 -20.10 -8.13 7.92
CA LEU A 556 -18.84 -7.46 8.24
C LEU A 556 -19.11 -5.96 8.33
N GLU A 557 -19.00 -5.40 9.51
CA GLU A 557 -19.31 -4.02 9.82
C GLU A 557 -18.03 -3.16 9.91
N ASN A 558 -18.18 -1.86 9.74
CA ASN A 558 -17.12 -0.84 9.88
C ASN A 558 -16.00 -0.91 8.85
N PHE A 559 -16.15 -1.65 7.76
CA PHE A 559 -15.11 -1.67 6.73
C PHE A 559 -15.13 -0.37 5.93
N VAL A 560 -14.04 0.39 6.03
CA VAL A 560 -13.78 1.59 5.22
C VAL A 560 -12.51 1.32 4.39
N PRO A 561 -12.59 1.41 3.05
CA PRO A 561 -11.40 1.29 2.22
C PRO A 561 -10.36 2.35 2.60
N HIS A 562 -9.11 1.92 2.83
CA HIS A 562 -8.04 2.82 3.30
C HIS A 562 -6.65 2.25 2.96
N ASP A 563 -5.80 3.03 2.28
CA ASP A 563 -4.46 2.59 1.86
C ASP A 563 -3.46 2.49 3.02
N PHE A 564 -3.64 3.31 4.07
CA PHE A 564 -2.68 3.51 5.16
C PHE A 564 -3.19 3.10 6.55
N ALA A 565 -4.44 2.64 6.70
CA ALA A 565 -4.92 2.11 7.98
C ALA A 565 -4.42 0.66 8.15
N PHE A 566 -3.14 0.50 8.44
CA PHE A 566 -2.49 -0.80 8.53
C PHE A 566 -3.09 -1.68 9.63
N SER A 567 -3.44 -1.13 10.79
CA SER A 567 -4.09 -1.86 11.91
C SER A 567 -5.62 -1.82 11.86
N ARG A 568 -6.24 -1.68 10.66
CA ARG A 568 -7.70 -1.49 10.48
C ARG A 568 -8.57 -2.62 11.07
N TRP A 569 -8.04 -3.82 11.26
CA TRP A 569 -8.82 -4.95 11.80
C TRP A 569 -9.37 -4.68 13.20
N LYS A 570 -8.75 -3.80 13.99
CA LYS A 570 -9.26 -3.41 15.30
C LYS A 570 -10.62 -2.71 15.26
N TYR A 571 -10.92 -2.00 14.17
CA TYR A 571 -12.18 -1.26 13.98
C TYR A 571 -13.31 -2.14 13.43
N LEU A 572 -12.97 -3.28 12.80
CA LEU A 572 -13.96 -4.16 12.18
C LEU A 572 -14.75 -4.92 13.24
N SER A 573 -16.02 -5.19 12.93
CA SER A 573 -16.91 -6.00 13.73
C SER A 573 -17.63 -7.02 12.86
N VAL A 574 -18.07 -8.11 13.45
CA VAL A 574 -18.86 -9.15 12.79
C VAL A 574 -20.16 -9.34 13.53
N ASP A 575 -21.28 -9.18 12.81
CA ASP A 575 -22.58 -9.60 13.29
C ASP A 575 -22.74 -11.13 13.09
N ALA A 576 -22.44 -11.89 14.14
CA ALA A 576 -22.46 -13.35 14.12
C ALA A 576 -23.86 -13.92 13.87
N LYS A 577 -24.91 -13.26 14.37
CA LYS A 577 -26.32 -13.68 14.18
C LYS A 577 -26.71 -13.52 12.71
N LYS A 578 -26.47 -12.36 12.14
CA LYS A 578 -26.71 -12.05 10.73
C LYS A 578 -25.91 -12.98 9.81
N ARG A 579 -24.63 -13.26 10.13
CA ARG A 579 -23.81 -14.24 9.40
C ARG A 579 -24.47 -15.63 9.40
N ALA A 580 -24.87 -16.14 10.57
CA ALA A 580 -25.48 -17.45 10.71
C ALA A 580 -26.82 -17.54 9.95
N GLU A 581 -27.65 -16.50 10.00
CA GLU A 581 -28.92 -16.42 9.29
C GLU A 581 -28.70 -16.39 7.76
N MET A 582 -27.87 -15.49 7.28
CA MET A 582 -27.61 -15.34 5.84
C MET A 582 -27.00 -16.60 5.23
N LYS A 583 -26.09 -17.29 5.92
CA LYS A 583 -25.47 -18.53 5.45
C LYS A 583 -26.46 -19.67 5.24
N LYS A 584 -27.61 -19.69 5.92
CA LYS A 584 -28.67 -20.70 5.71
C LYS A 584 -29.26 -20.64 4.29
N SER A 585 -29.23 -19.46 3.67
CA SER A 585 -29.74 -19.24 2.31
C SER A 585 -28.70 -19.45 1.20
N PHE A 586 -27.43 -19.70 1.54
CA PHE A 586 -26.36 -19.82 0.55
C PHE A 586 -26.44 -21.12 -0.21
N LYS A 587 -26.96 -21.04 -1.44
CA LYS A 587 -26.92 -22.11 -2.43
C LYS A 587 -25.79 -21.85 -3.44
N PRO A 588 -25.21 -22.88 -4.09
CA PRO A 588 -24.31 -22.66 -5.22
C PRO A 588 -24.99 -21.78 -6.27
N LEU A 589 -24.30 -20.75 -6.75
CA LEU A 589 -24.79 -19.91 -7.85
C LEU A 589 -24.39 -20.55 -9.18
N SER A 590 -25.34 -20.67 -10.11
CA SER A 590 -25.05 -21.00 -11.49
C SER A 590 -24.33 -19.85 -12.19
N LEU A 591 -23.58 -20.13 -13.27
CA LEU A 591 -22.94 -19.11 -14.11
C LEU A 591 -23.97 -18.11 -14.68
N LYS A 592 -25.19 -18.57 -14.96
CA LYS A 592 -26.29 -17.73 -15.44
C LYS A 592 -26.71 -16.69 -14.38
N GLU A 593 -26.87 -17.13 -13.13
CA GLU A 593 -27.22 -16.23 -12.01
C GLU A 593 -26.09 -15.24 -11.69
N LEU A 594 -24.83 -15.68 -11.76
CA LEU A 594 -23.67 -14.79 -11.57
C LEU A 594 -23.60 -13.69 -12.64
N ARG A 595 -23.98 -14.00 -13.89
CA ARG A 595 -23.99 -13.05 -15.01
C ARG A 595 -25.23 -12.15 -15.07
N GLY A 596 -26.16 -12.30 -14.12
CA GLY A 596 -27.39 -11.50 -14.11
C GLY A 596 -28.35 -11.76 -15.26
N LYS A 597 -28.28 -12.96 -15.85
CA LYS A 597 -29.13 -13.42 -16.97
C LYS A 597 -30.16 -14.41 -16.51
#